data_fe9be3a9cb4c0aaba1db1e42ac1c0585
#
_entry.id   fe9be3a9cb4c0aaba1db1e42ac1c0585
#
_cell.length_a   1.000
_cell.length_b   1.000
_cell.length_c   1.000
_cell.angle_alpha   90.00
_cell.angle_beta   90.00
_cell.angle_gamma   90.00
#
_symmetry.space_group_name_H-M   'P 1'
#
loop_
_entity.id
_entity.type
_entity.pdbx_description
1 polymer ?
#
loop_
_entity_poly.entity_id
_entity_poly.type
_entity_poly.pdbx_seq_one_letter_code
_entity_poly.pdbx_strand_id
1 'polypeptide(L)'
;MKKLFLIIALFCATLTVSAQKTKTVEILHTNDTHSCILPLNPNLADTLVAGRGGFLRRIAMIEQERKENPDLLLFDSGDFSQGSPFYTLFKGDVEVELMNRMGYDAVTIGNHEFDFGLDNMARIFRAAKFPVVCSNYDFTGTPLQGIVNPYIVIKRSGLRIGVFGICPPMDGLVDAAKCEGVKYLDPIKTADDVARMLKRDKKCDLVVCLSHLGWIVKQNVDDHKMMSGNHDIDVVLGGHSHTFFETLQYIENADGKNIPNDQNGKNAIFVGKLLLTMQR
;
A
#
# COMPACT_ATOMS: atom_id res chain seq x y z
N MET A 1 -31.56 12.73 -78.00
CA MET A 1 -31.82 12.69 -76.54
C MET A 1 -30.77 11.81 -75.88
N LYS A 2 -29.73 12.41 -75.25
CA LYS A 2 -28.67 11.67 -74.54
C LYS A 2 -29.07 11.55 -73.05
N LYS A 3 -29.26 10.33 -72.56
CA LYS A 3 -29.52 10.08 -71.12
C LYS A 3 -28.19 10.07 -70.39
N LEU A 4 -28.05 11.01 -69.44
CA LEU A 4 -26.89 11.10 -68.50
C LEU A 4 -27.19 10.19 -67.34
N PHE A 5 -26.38 9.09 -67.13
CA PHE A 5 -26.43 8.27 -65.95
C PHE A 5 -25.47 8.86 -64.90
N LEU A 6 -26.03 9.33 -63.80
CA LEU A 6 -25.31 9.82 -62.61
C LEU A 6 -25.06 8.60 -61.71
N ILE A 7 -23.80 8.17 -61.60
CA ILE A 7 -23.37 7.11 -60.63
C ILE A 7 -23.01 7.83 -59.31
N ILE A 8 -23.81 7.69 -58.30
CA ILE A 8 -23.52 8.12 -56.90
C ILE A 8 -22.73 6.99 -56.26
N ALA A 9 -21.42 7.17 -56.10
CA ALA A 9 -20.60 6.28 -55.29
C ALA A 9 -20.78 6.65 -53.81
N LEU A 10 -21.50 5.75 -53.07
CA LEU A 10 -21.68 5.87 -51.64
C LEU A 10 -20.38 5.39 -50.93
N PHE A 11 -19.58 6.33 -50.42
CA PHE A 11 -18.37 6.04 -49.66
C PHE A 11 -18.80 5.71 -48.21
N CYS A 12 -18.98 4.43 -47.88
CA CYS A 12 -19.16 3.97 -46.50
C CYS A 12 -17.82 4.07 -45.76
N ALA A 13 -17.58 5.17 -45.08
CA ALA A 13 -16.52 5.25 -44.10
C ALA A 13 -16.89 4.40 -42.88
N THR A 14 -16.34 3.19 -42.78
CA THR A 14 -16.41 2.39 -41.56
C THR A 14 -15.54 3.05 -40.50
N LEU A 15 -16.14 3.77 -39.58
CA LEU A 15 -15.51 4.22 -38.35
C LEU A 15 -15.24 2.96 -37.50
N THR A 16 -14.02 2.45 -37.56
CA THR A 16 -13.56 1.46 -36.58
C THR A 16 -13.39 2.16 -35.24
N VAL A 17 -14.43 2.10 -34.41
CA VAL A 17 -14.32 2.44 -32.99
C VAL A 17 -13.41 1.37 -32.37
N SER A 18 -12.14 1.70 -32.22
CA SER A 18 -11.24 0.86 -31.41
C SER A 18 -11.76 0.92 -29.97
N ALA A 19 -12.38 -0.14 -29.51
CA ALA A 19 -12.75 -0.26 -28.10
C ALA A 19 -11.47 -0.19 -27.28
N GLN A 20 -11.29 0.90 -26.57
CA GLN A 20 -10.16 1.12 -25.69
C GLN A 20 -10.15 0.00 -24.65
N LYS A 21 -9.11 -0.84 -24.64
CA LYS A 21 -9.02 -1.96 -23.71
C LYS A 21 -8.79 -1.42 -22.31
N THR A 22 -9.80 -1.51 -21.47
CA THR A 22 -9.69 -1.24 -20.04
C THR A 22 -9.15 -2.46 -19.32
N LYS A 23 -8.29 -2.25 -18.36
CA LYS A 23 -7.81 -3.26 -17.41
C LYS A 23 -8.15 -2.82 -16.00
N THR A 24 -8.66 -3.73 -15.19
CA THR A 24 -8.98 -3.48 -13.79
C THR A 24 -8.13 -4.31 -12.88
N VAL A 25 -7.77 -3.75 -11.74
CA VAL A 25 -7.15 -4.45 -10.62
C VAL A 25 -7.87 -4.08 -9.34
N GLU A 26 -8.15 -5.08 -8.53
CA GLU A 26 -8.73 -4.92 -7.21
C GLU A 26 -7.63 -5.00 -6.17
N ILE A 27 -7.64 -4.05 -5.23
CA ILE A 27 -6.69 -3.97 -4.13
C ILE A 27 -7.48 -3.98 -2.83
N LEU A 28 -7.13 -4.90 -1.92
CA LEU A 28 -7.43 -4.78 -0.51
C LEU A 28 -6.21 -4.25 0.22
N HIS A 29 -6.43 -3.43 1.25
CA HIS A 29 -5.31 -3.01 2.08
C HIS A 29 -5.69 -2.80 3.54
N THR A 30 -4.67 -2.97 4.38
CA THR A 30 -4.73 -2.72 5.83
C THR A 30 -3.58 -1.78 6.22
N ASN A 31 -3.70 -1.19 7.39
CA ASN A 31 -2.67 -0.38 8.04
C ASN A 31 -2.89 -0.42 9.56
N ASP A 32 -1.86 -0.15 10.34
CA ASP A 32 -1.94 0.05 11.79
C ASP A 32 -2.77 -1.04 12.49
N THR A 33 -2.49 -2.30 12.13
CA THR A 33 -3.27 -3.43 12.67
C THR A 33 -2.93 -3.71 14.13
N HIS A 34 -1.78 -3.19 14.62
CA HIS A 34 -1.36 -3.15 16.02
C HIS A 34 -1.61 -4.44 16.76
N SER A 35 -1.18 -5.57 16.17
CA SER A 35 -1.34 -6.89 16.79
C SER A 35 -2.76 -7.17 17.33
N CYS A 36 -3.79 -6.57 16.73
CA CYS A 36 -5.17 -6.79 17.12
C CYS A 36 -5.64 -8.19 16.67
N ILE A 37 -5.04 -9.23 17.30
CA ILE A 37 -5.26 -10.64 16.97
C ILE A 37 -6.70 -11.05 17.28
N LEU A 38 -7.19 -10.66 18.46
CA LEU A 38 -8.56 -10.89 18.87
C LEU A 38 -9.46 -9.72 18.48
N PRO A 39 -10.76 -9.93 18.30
CA PRO A 39 -11.70 -8.82 18.17
C PRO A 39 -11.63 -7.88 19.37
N LEU A 40 -11.93 -6.62 19.15
CA LEU A 40 -12.05 -5.64 20.24
C LEU A 40 -13.11 -6.10 21.26
N ASN A 41 -12.94 -5.64 22.50
CA ASN A 41 -13.89 -5.95 23.57
C ASN A 41 -15.33 -5.54 23.15
N PRO A 42 -16.31 -6.46 23.20
CA PRO A 42 -17.69 -6.16 22.82
C PRO A 42 -18.39 -5.16 23.77
N ASN A 43 -17.81 -4.90 24.94
CA ASN A 43 -18.35 -3.97 25.95
C ASN A 43 -17.67 -2.60 25.92
N LEU A 44 -17.01 -2.22 24.82
CA LEU A 44 -16.48 -0.87 24.64
C LEU A 44 -17.62 0.14 24.59
N ALA A 45 -17.38 1.34 25.16
CA ALA A 45 -18.34 2.44 25.11
C ALA A 45 -18.61 2.92 23.67
N ASP A 46 -17.60 2.86 22.80
CA ASP A 46 -17.77 3.11 21.37
C ASP A 46 -18.36 1.86 20.70
N THR A 47 -19.68 1.90 20.50
CA THR A 47 -20.45 0.81 19.87
C THR A 47 -20.14 0.63 18.38
N LEU A 48 -19.53 1.62 17.71
CA LEU A 48 -19.15 1.52 16.30
C LEU A 48 -17.99 0.55 16.08
N VAL A 49 -17.16 0.34 17.09
CA VAL A 49 -15.98 -0.53 17.00
C VAL A 49 -16.04 -1.74 17.95
N ALA A 50 -16.94 -1.73 18.94
CA ALA A 50 -17.09 -2.80 19.93
C ALA A 50 -17.29 -4.17 19.27
N GLY A 51 -16.50 -5.15 19.65
CA GLY A 51 -16.56 -6.52 19.14
C GLY A 51 -16.10 -6.69 17.69
N ARG A 52 -15.59 -5.65 17.02
CA ARG A 52 -15.11 -5.70 15.64
C ARG A 52 -13.63 -6.06 15.54
N GLY A 53 -13.14 -6.27 14.32
CA GLY A 53 -11.75 -6.61 14.02
C GLY A 53 -11.43 -8.08 14.29
N GLY A 54 -10.14 -8.32 14.50
CA GLY A 54 -9.57 -9.65 14.75
C GLY A 54 -9.08 -10.36 13.48
N PHE A 55 -7.89 -10.98 13.58
CA PHE A 55 -7.21 -11.60 12.43
C PHE A 55 -8.00 -12.76 11.81
N LEU A 56 -8.68 -13.58 12.61
CA LEU A 56 -9.43 -14.72 12.06
C LEU A 56 -10.59 -14.29 11.17
N ARG A 57 -11.30 -13.23 11.55
CA ARG A 57 -12.38 -12.68 10.72
C ARG A 57 -11.84 -12.06 9.43
N ARG A 58 -10.68 -11.40 9.52
CA ARG A 58 -10.01 -10.82 8.36
C ARG A 58 -9.53 -11.91 7.40
N ILE A 59 -8.93 -12.99 7.91
CA ILE A 59 -8.57 -14.16 7.10
C ILE A 59 -9.79 -14.67 6.33
N ALA A 60 -10.90 -14.93 7.02
CA ALA A 60 -12.13 -15.43 6.40
C ALA A 60 -12.67 -14.49 5.31
N MET A 61 -12.64 -13.17 5.56
CA MET A 61 -13.07 -12.16 4.60
C MET A 61 -12.15 -12.17 3.36
N ILE A 62 -10.82 -12.15 3.55
CA ILE A 62 -9.86 -12.17 2.44
C ILE A 62 -9.97 -13.48 1.63
N GLU A 63 -10.16 -14.61 2.29
CA GLU A 63 -10.38 -15.90 1.61
C GLU A 63 -11.66 -15.86 0.76
N GLN A 64 -12.72 -15.19 1.20
CA GLN A 64 -13.94 -15.02 0.43
C GLN A 64 -13.72 -14.10 -0.78
N GLU A 65 -13.08 -12.95 -0.59
CA GLU A 65 -12.77 -12.03 -1.68
C GLU A 65 -11.89 -12.67 -2.76
N ARG A 66 -10.90 -13.50 -2.35
CA ARG A 66 -10.04 -14.23 -3.29
C ARG A 66 -10.77 -15.33 -4.07
N LYS A 67 -11.86 -15.89 -3.54
CA LYS A 67 -12.72 -16.82 -4.32
C LYS A 67 -13.47 -16.08 -5.42
N GLU A 68 -13.89 -14.84 -5.16
CA GLU A 68 -14.60 -14.01 -6.13
C GLU A 68 -13.63 -13.39 -7.14
N ASN A 69 -12.44 -12.99 -6.68
CA ASN A 69 -11.38 -12.44 -7.51
C ASN A 69 -10.01 -13.05 -7.14
N PRO A 70 -9.56 -14.12 -7.82
CA PRO A 70 -8.26 -14.72 -7.57
C PRO A 70 -7.05 -13.79 -7.86
N ASP A 71 -7.26 -12.77 -8.69
CA ASP A 71 -6.24 -11.77 -9.05
C ASP A 71 -6.15 -10.59 -8.07
N LEU A 72 -6.95 -10.60 -7.00
CA LEU A 72 -6.92 -9.61 -5.92
C LEU A 72 -5.50 -9.41 -5.37
N LEU A 73 -5.10 -8.15 -5.18
CA LEU A 73 -3.89 -7.77 -4.46
C LEU A 73 -4.22 -7.40 -3.01
N LEU A 74 -3.32 -7.75 -2.09
CA LEU A 74 -3.45 -7.43 -0.68
C LEU A 74 -2.18 -6.77 -0.16
N PHE A 75 -2.29 -5.54 0.37
CA PHE A 75 -1.17 -4.75 0.89
C PHE A 75 -1.38 -4.35 2.35
N ASP A 76 -0.25 -4.07 3.04
CA ASP A 76 -0.27 -3.48 4.39
C ASP A 76 0.68 -2.28 4.45
N SER A 77 0.21 -1.20 5.06
CA SER A 77 0.95 0.06 5.16
C SER A 77 1.69 0.24 6.48
N GLY A 78 2.08 -0.86 7.12
CA GLY A 78 2.93 -0.88 8.33
C GLY A 78 2.17 -0.79 9.64
N ASP A 79 2.92 -0.85 10.74
CA ASP A 79 2.42 -0.95 12.13
C ASP A 79 1.49 -2.15 12.33
N PHE A 80 1.87 -3.31 11.79
CA PHE A 80 1.21 -4.56 12.15
C PHE A 80 1.64 -5.06 13.53
N SER A 81 2.76 -4.58 14.03
CA SER A 81 3.36 -4.83 15.33
C SER A 81 2.73 -3.98 16.44
N GLN A 82 3.03 -4.34 17.71
CA GLN A 82 2.66 -3.59 18.90
C GLN A 82 1.13 -3.58 19.20
N GLY A 83 0.77 -3.55 20.48
CA GLY A 83 -0.62 -3.31 20.93
C GLY A 83 -1.27 -4.49 21.64
N SER A 84 -0.71 -5.72 21.59
CA SER A 84 -1.29 -6.87 22.27
C SER A 84 -0.30 -7.69 23.11
N PRO A 85 -0.77 -8.49 24.07
CA PRO A 85 0.07 -9.46 24.75
C PRO A 85 0.74 -10.48 23.83
N PHE A 86 0.14 -10.79 22.68
CA PHE A 86 0.75 -11.67 21.67
C PHE A 86 2.06 -11.10 21.16
N TYR A 87 2.07 -9.82 20.78
CA TYR A 87 3.29 -9.17 20.33
C TYR A 87 4.35 -9.09 21.42
N THR A 88 3.96 -8.75 22.66
CA THR A 88 4.89 -8.69 23.78
C THR A 88 5.56 -10.05 24.07
N LEU A 89 4.81 -11.14 23.98
CA LEU A 89 5.30 -12.49 24.29
C LEU A 89 6.04 -13.13 23.10
N PHE A 90 5.53 -12.97 21.89
CA PHE A 90 6.01 -13.68 20.68
C PHE A 90 6.77 -12.78 19.71
N LYS A 91 6.89 -11.47 19.99
CA LYS A 91 7.75 -10.51 19.27
C LYS A 91 7.52 -10.48 17.75
N GLY A 92 6.26 -10.64 17.32
CA GLY A 92 5.86 -10.58 15.93
C GLY A 92 5.66 -11.93 15.23
N ASP A 93 5.98 -13.06 15.86
CA ASP A 93 5.82 -14.38 15.23
C ASP A 93 4.36 -14.68 14.89
N VAL A 94 3.44 -14.36 15.79
CA VAL A 94 2.00 -14.61 15.59
C VAL A 94 1.45 -13.75 14.47
N GLU A 95 1.84 -12.48 14.44
CA GLU A 95 1.42 -11.51 13.44
C GLU A 95 1.87 -11.96 12.05
N VAL A 96 3.17 -12.25 11.89
CA VAL A 96 3.74 -12.66 10.61
C VAL A 96 3.16 -13.99 10.13
N GLU A 97 2.94 -14.97 11.02
CA GLU A 97 2.32 -16.26 10.62
C GLU A 97 0.88 -16.06 10.12
N LEU A 98 0.09 -15.22 10.79
CA LEU A 98 -1.28 -14.92 10.37
C LEU A 98 -1.29 -14.08 9.05
N MET A 99 -0.35 -13.15 8.89
CA MET A 99 -0.18 -12.41 7.64
C MET A 99 0.25 -13.31 6.49
N ASN A 100 1.13 -14.29 6.74
CA ASN A 100 1.51 -15.32 5.77
C ASN A 100 0.28 -16.12 5.29
N ARG A 101 -0.64 -16.44 6.20
CA ARG A 101 -1.89 -17.13 5.88
C ARG A 101 -2.83 -16.27 5.05
N MET A 102 -2.88 -14.96 5.29
CA MET A 102 -3.68 -14.02 4.49
C MET A 102 -3.12 -13.82 3.09
N GLY A 103 -1.82 -14.08 2.86
CA GLY A 103 -1.19 -13.99 1.55
C GLY A 103 -1.01 -12.54 1.08
N TYR A 104 -0.40 -11.68 1.90
CA TYR A 104 -0.05 -10.33 1.48
C TYR A 104 0.88 -10.34 0.26
N ASP A 105 0.63 -9.43 -0.69
CA ASP A 105 1.46 -9.26 -1.89
C ASP A 105 2.64 -8.29 -1.64
N ALA A 106 2.51 -7.36 -0.70
CA ALA A 106 3.59 -6.55 -0.13
C ALA A 106 3.16 -5.89 1.18
N VAL A 107 4.15 -5.56 2.02
CA VAL A 107 3.97 -4.86 3.30
C VAL A 107 5.06 -3.80 3.41
N THR A 108 4.75 -2.60 3.93
CA THR A 108 5.78 -1.62 4.31
C THR A 108 6.06 -1.65 5.81
N ILE A 109 6.97 -0.81 6.26
CA ILE A 109 7.44 -0.72 7.63
C ILE A 109 6.80 0.50 8.29
N GLY A 110 6.26 0.32 9.51
CA GLY A 110 5.91 1.42 10.39
C GLY A 110 6.96 1.64 11.49
N ASN A 111 6.67 2.51 12.43
CA ASN A 111 7.59 2.78 13.53
C ASN A 111 7.60 1.65 14.58
N HIS A 112 6.52 0.91 14.76
CA HIS A 112 6.42 -0.15 15.76
C HIS A 112 7.07 -1.48 15.33
N GLU A 113 7.43 -1.67 14.07
CA GLU A 113 8.27 -2.79 13.68
C GLU A 113 9.66 -2.76 14.34
N PHE A 114 10.13 -1.56 14.77
CA PHE A 114 11.38 -1.38 15.47
C PHE A 114 11.35 -1.72 16.97
N ASP A 115 10.20 -1.93 17.60
CA ASP A 115 10.05 -2.03 19.06
C ASP A 115 11.00 -3.04 19.73
N PHE A 116 11.31 -4.14 19.09
CA PHE A 116 12.27 -5.14 19.56
C PHE A 116 13.64 -5.07 18.86
N GLY A 117 13.93 -3.99 18.12
CA GLY A 117 15.19 -3.74 17.45
C GLY A 117 15.38 -4.52 16.15
N LEU A 118 16.49 -4.21 15.45
CA LEU A 118 16.74 -4.67 14.09
C LEU A 118 16.94 -6.18 13.97
N ASP A 119 17.54 -6.84 14.97
CA ASP A 119 17.73 -8.30 14.94
C ASP A 119 16.40 -9.06 14.97
N ASN A 120 15.48 -8.61 15.83
CA ASN A 120 14.13 -9.18 15.87
C ASN A 120 13.36 -8.89 14.58
N MET A 121 13.43 -7.68 14.10
CA MET A 121 12.80 -7.26 12.84
C MET A 121 13.30 -8.12 11.66
N ALA A 122 14.64 -8.32 11.55
CA ALA A 122 15.23 -9.20 10.55
C ALA A 122 14.77 -10.66 10.69
N ARG A 123 14.62 -11.13 11.93
CA ARG A 123 14.15 -12.49 12.23
C ARG A 123 12.72 -12.71 11.71
N ILE A 124 11.79 -11.82 12.05
CA ILE A 124 10.39 -11.93 11.62
C ILE A 124 10.22 -11.71 10.12
N PHE A 125 10.97 -10.79 9.51
CA PHE A 125 10.91 -10.56 8.06
C PHE A 125 11.49 -11.72 7.24
N ARG A 126 12.47 -12.46 7.76
CA ARG A 126 12.92 -13.73 7.12
C ARG A 126 11.85 -14.83 7.17
N ALA A 127 10.97 -14.82 8.18
CA ALA A 127 9.85 -15.76 8.28
C ALA A 127 8.65 -15.36 7.44
N ALA A 128 8.59 -14.10 6.99
CA ALA A 128 7.52 -13.59 6.12
C ALA A 128 7.59 -14.25 4.73
N LYS A 129 6.42 -14.67 4.22
CA LYS A 129 6.24 -15.19 2.85
C LYS A 129 5.85 -14.10 1.85
N PHE A 130 5.84 -12.87 2.30
CA PHE A 130 5.54 -11.67 1.52
C PHE A 130 6.76 -10.75 1.52
N PRO A 131 6.98 -9.98 0.44
CA PRO A 131 8.04 -8.99 0.41
C PRO A 131 7.74 -7.81 1.33
N VAL A 132 8.76 -7.33 2.03
CA VAL A 132 8.74 -6.07 2.76
C VAL A 132 9.41 -5.00 1.91
N VAL A 133 8.77 -3.85 1.74
CA VAL A 133 9.25 -2.74 0.92
C VAL A 133 9.45 -1.48 1.74
N CYS A 134 10.60 -0.82 1.56
CA CYS A 134 10.87 0.51 2.10
C CYS A 134 11.95 1.17 1.25
N SER A 135 11.69 2.35 0.70
CA SER A 135 12.62 3.05 -0.18
C SER A 135 13.47 4.09 0.54
N ASN A 136 12.97 4.67 1.63
CA ASN A 136 13.60 5.79 2.29
C ASN A 136 14.34 5.45 3.59
N TYR A 137 14.55 4.15 3.88
CA TYR A 137 15.51 3.69 4.88
C TYR A 137 16.65 2.95 4.18
N ASP A 138 17.90 3.41 4.39
CA ASP A 138 19.09 2.69 3.97
C ASP A 138 19.52 1.74 5.10
N PHE A 139 19.37 0.45 4.86
CA PHE A 139 19.72 -0.62 5.79
C PHE A 139 21.13 -1.19 5.56
N THR A 140 21.99 -0.51 4.78
CA THR A 140 23.36 -0.98 4.52
C THR A 140 24.15 -1.13 5.82
N GLY A 141 24.74 -2.31 6.04
CA GLY A 141 25.48 -2.63 7.24
C GLY A 141 24.62 -3.01 8.45
N THR A 142 23.30 -3.13 8.31
CA THR A 142 22.38 -3.59 9.36
C THR A 142 21.94 -5.04 9.15
N PRO A 143 21.31 -5.69 10.15
CA PRO A 143 20.72 -7.03 10.01
C PRO A 143 19.63 -7.15 8.92
N LEU A 144 19.07 -6.02 8.47
CA LEU A 144 18.00 -5.94 7.46
C LEU A 144 18.52 -5.80 6.03
N GLN A 145 19.84 -5.63 5.85
CA GLN A 145 20.43 -5.54 4.52
C GLN A 145 20.08 -6.77 3.66
N GLY A 146 19.48 -6.53 2.50
CA GLY A 146 19.08 -7.60 1.56
C GLY A 146 17.79 -8.34 1.95
N ILE A 147 17.12 -7.96 3.05
CA ILE A 147 15.81 -8.48 3.47
C ILE A 147 14.70 -7.54 3.02
N VAL A 148 14.88 -6.26 3.27
CA VAL A 148 13.94 -5.21 2.85
C VAL A 148 14.28 -4.78 1.42
N ASN A 149 13.26 -4.72 0.57
CA ASN A 149 13.40 -4.30 -0.81
C ASN A 149 13.08 -2.81 -0.95
N PRO A 150 13.79 -2.04 -1.77
CA PRO A 150 13.41 -0.64 -2.02
C PRO A 150 12.07 -0.55 -2.78
N TYR A 151 11.78 -1.50 -3.64
CA TYR A 151 10.53 -1.65 -4.38
C TYR A 151 10.41 -3.08 -4.93
N ILE A 152 9.21 -3.42 -5.39
CA ILE A 152 8.95 -4.64 -6.16
C ILE A 152 8.12 -4.32 -7.41
N VAL A 153 8.09 -5.27 -8.36
CA VAL A 153 7.21 -5.19 -9.54
C VAL A 153 6.40 -6.47 -9.63
N ILE A 154 5.08 -6.34 -9.50
CA ILE A 154 4.12 -7.43 -9.58
C ILE A 154 3.48 -7.43 -10.98
N LYS A 155 3.22 -8.61 -11.53
CA LYS A 155 2.36 -8.78 -12.71
C LYS A 155 1.02 -9.35 -12.26
N ARG A 156 -0.06 -8.59 -12.42
CA ARG A 156 -1.40 -8.98 -12.02
C ARG A 156 -2.45 -8.40 -12.97
N SER A 157 -3.49 -9.17 -13.32
CA SER A 157 -4.56 -8.71 -14.23
C SER A 157 -4.04 -8.13 -15.55
N GLY A 158 -2.90 -8.64 -16.03
CA GLY A 158 -2.21 -8.17 -17.24
C GLY A 158 -1.55 -6.79 -17.11
N LEU A 159 -1.44 -6.25 -15.87
CA LEU A 159 -0.73 -5.01 -15.54
C LEU A 159 0.64 -5.32 -14.94
N ARG A 160 1.59 -4.41 -15.16
CA ARG A 160 2.84 -4.30 -14.40
C ARG A 160 2.64 -3.26 -13.31
N ILE A 161 2.70 -3.68 -12.06
CA ILE A 161 2.40 -2.86 -10.89
C ILE A 161 3.68 -2.69 -10.09
N GLY A 162 4.18 -1.45 -10.02
CA GLY A 162 5.28 -1.08 -9.15
C GLY A 162 4.74 -0.79 -7.74
N VAL A 163 5.36 -1.39 -6.72
CA VAL A 163 4.99 -1.18 -5.33
C VAL A 163 6.23 -0.80 -4.54
N PHE A 164 6.16 0.26 -3.75
CA PHE A 164 7.24 0.71 -2.90
C PHE A 164 6.70 1.27 -1.58
N GLY A 165 7.57 1.37 -0.56
CA GLY A 165 7.20 1.85 0.77
C GLY A 165 7.91 3.17 1.11
N ILE A 166 7.19 4.07 1.80
CA ILE A 166 7.73 5.30 2.39
C ILE A 166 7.35 5.35 3.86
N CYS A 167 8.35 5.56 4.71
CA CYS A 167 8.25 5.44 6.16
C CYS A 167 8.58 6.76 6.86
N PRO A 168 8.11 7.00 8.11
CA PRO A 168 8.33 8.25 8.83
C PRO A 168 9.79 8.38 9.30
N PRO A 169 10.23 9.59 9.74
CA PRO A 169 11.51 9.70 10.44
C PRO A 169 11.48 8.89 11.73
N MET A 170 12.60 8.24 12.05
CA MET A 170 12.73 7.47 13.29
C MET A 170 12.90 8.37 14.51
N ASP A 171 13.50 9.56 14.32
CA ASP A 171 13.72 10.52 15.39
C ASP A 171 12.39 10.95 16.05
N GLY A 172 12.35 10.82 17.38
CA GLY A 172 11.14 11.09 18.17
C GLY A 172 10.05 10.00 18.12
N LEU A 173 10.16 8.97 17.25
CA LEU A 173 9.21 7.86 17.13
C LEU A 173 9.80 6.51 17.57
N VAL A 174 11.08 6.31 17.36
CA VAL A 174 11.79 5.04 17.62
C VAL A 174 12.95 5.34 18.58
N ASP A 175 13.16 4.47 19.56
CA ASP A 175 14.36 4.52 20.40
C ASP A 175 15.60 4.35 19.52
N ALA A 176 16.56 5.28 19.65
CA ALA A 176 17.76 5.31 18.83
C ALA A 176 18.56 3.98 18.87
N ALA A 177 18.59 3.29 20.02
CA ALA A 177 19.23 2.00 20.16
C ALA A 177 18.53 0.89 19.37
N LYS A 178 17.26 1.09 18.98
CA LYS A 178 16.46 0.10 18.22
C LYS A 178 16.61 0.25 16.71
N CYS A 179 17.13 1.38 16.24
CA CYS A 179 17.33 1.68 14.82
C CYS A 179 18.77 2.06 14.47
N GLU A 180 19.73 1.72 15.34
CA GLU A 180 21.15 2.05 15.14
C GLU A 180 21.66 1.55 13.78
N GLY A 181 22.32 2.44 13.02
CA GLY A 181 22.88 2.15 11.71
C GLY A 181 21.91 2.36 10.54
N VAL A 182 20.62 2.48 10.76
CA VAL A 182 19.65 2.81 9.70
C VAL A 182 19.75 4.30 9.37
N LYS A 183 19.85 4.62 8.05
CA LYS A 183 19.87 6.01 7.60
C LYS A 183 18.51 6.39 7.01
N TYR A 184 17.99 7.52 7.45
CA TYR A 184 16.78 8.10 6.90
C TYR A 184 17.08 8.96 5.69
N LEU A 185 16.38 8.73 4.58
CA LEU A 185 16.47 9.49 3.35
C LEU A 185 15.24 10.41 3.24
N ASP A 186 15.38 11.53 2.52
CA ASP A 186 14.27 12.45 2.26
C ASP A 186 13.07 11.72 1.64
N PRO A 187 11.91 11.68 2.29
CA PRO A 187 10.78 10.87 1.83
C PRO A 187 10.13 11.42 0.56
N ILE A 188 10.08 12.74 0.38
CA ILE A 188 9.49 13.37 -0.82
C ILE A 188 10.33 13.07 -2.04
N LYS A 189 11.64 13.37 -1.92
CA LYS A 189 12.58 13.11 -3.01
C LYS A 189 12.65 11.64 -3.36
N THR A 190 12.74 10.77 -2.36
CA THR A 190 12.82 9.32 -2.56
C THR A 190 11.56 8.78 -3.23
N ALA A 191 10.37 9.23 -2.79
CA ALA A 191 9.10 8.82 -3.39
C ALA A 191 9.02 9.23 -4.86
N ASP A 192 9.42 10.46 -5.21
CA ASP A 192 9.41 10.93 -6.60
C ASP A 192 10.40 10.16 -7.47
N ASP A 193 11.64 9.98 -7.01
CA ASP A 193 12.68 9.27 -7.76
C ASP A 193 12.28 7.81 -8.04
N VAL A 194 11.74 7.10 -7.03
CA VAL A 194 11.32 5.70 -7.16
C VAL A 194 10.08 5.57 -8.05
N ALA A 195 9.07 6.41 -7.88
CA ALA A 195 7.87 6.38 -8.71
C ALA A 195 8.20 6.64 -10.18
N ARG A 196 9.05 7.65 -10.44
CA ARG A 196 9.54 7.98 -11.78
C ARG A 196 10.32 6.82 -12.41
N MET A 197 11.22 6.20 -11.68
CA MET A 197 11.97 5.02 -12.12
C MET A 197 11.03 3.85 -12.44
N LEU A 198 10.02 3.58 -11.58
CA LEU A 198 9.04 2.53 -11.81
C LEU A 198 8.23 2.78 -13.10
N LYS A 199 7.77 4.02 -13.31
CA LYS A 199 7.05 4.39 -14.54
C LYS A 199 7.93 4.32 -15.78
N ARG A 200 9.09 4.96 -15.74
CA ARG A 200 9.91 5.21 -16.94
C ARG A 200 10.85 4.08 -17.30
N ASP A 201 11.54 3.50 -16.30
CA ASP A 201 12.55 2.48 -16.56
C ASP A 201 11.96 1.06 -16.44
N LYS A 202 11.13 0.81 -15.42
CA LYS A 202 10.47 -0.49 -15.24
C LYS A 202 9.19 -0.64 -16.05
N LYS A 203 8.69 0.44 -16.69
CA LYS A 203 7.47 0.45 -17.52
C LYS A 203 6.25 -0.09 -16.77
N CYS A 204 6.07 0.34 -15.52
CA CYS A 204 4.90 -0.02 -14.73
C CYS A 204 3.66 0.73 -15.24
N ASP A 205 2.57 -0.01 -15.42
CA ASP A 205 1.27 0.54 -15.78
C ASP A 205 0.66 1.31 -14.59
N LEU A 206 0.88 0.78 -13.36
CA LEU A 206 0.39 1.32 -12.09
C LEU A 206 1.55 1.42 -11.09
N VAL A 207 1.63 2.51 -10.33
CA VAL A 207 2.57 2.71 -9.23
C VAL A 207 1.80 2.95 -7.93
N VAL A 208 1.98 2.03 -6.97
CA VAL A 208 1.36 2.04 -5.64
C VAL A 208 2.41 2.40 -4.61
N CYS A 209 2.14 3.43 -3.81
CA CYS A 209 2.94 3.79 -2.65
C CYS A 209 2.25 3.28 -1.38
N LEU A 210 2.94 2.42 -0.61
CA LEU A 210 2.55 2.06 0.75
C LEU A 210 3.19 3.07 1.68
N SER A 211 2.41 3.98 2.24
CA SER A 211 2.93 5.07 3.06
C SER A 211 2.62 4.86 4.53
N HIS A 212 3.65 5.02 5.36
CA HIS A 212 3.48 5.12 6.81
C HIS A 212 3.83 6.53 7.33
N LEU A 213 3.68 7.58 6.51
CA LEU A 213 3.95 8.97 6.92
C LEU A 213 2.82 9.60 7.75
N GLY A 214 1.60 9.12 7.56
CA GLY A 214 0.39 9.72 8.14
C GLY A 214 -0.24 10.79 7.23
N TRP A 215 -1.54 11.03 7.41
CA TRP A 215 -2.31 11.92 6.55
C TRP A 215 -1.94 13.40 6.73
N ILE A 216 -2.06 13.90 7.96
CA ILE A 216 -1.65 15.26 8.32
C ILE A 216 -0.89 15.19 9.64
N VAL A 217 0.42 15.38 9.57
CA VAL A 217 1.32 15.36 10.73
C VAL A 217 2.03 16.70 10.83
N LYS A 218 1.70 17.48 11.87
CA LYS A 218 2.10 18.91 11.97
C LYS A 218 3.60 19.17 11.90
N GLN A 219 4.43 18.27 12.40
CA GLN A 219 5.89 18.50 12.56
C GLN A 219 6.76 17.76 11.56
N ASN A 220 6.20 16.79 10.82
CA ASN A 220 6.93 15.93 9.88
C ASN A 220 6.41 16.07 8.45
N VAL A 221 7.11 15.42 7.52
CA VAL A 221 6.56 15.15 6.20
C VAL A 221 5.42 14.14 6.36
N ASP A 222 4.32 14.39 5.68
CA ASP A 222 3.10 13.60 5.69
C ASP A 222 2.69 13.22 4.26
N ASP A 223 1.67 12.39 4.12
CA ASP A 223 1.16 11.94 2.82
C ASP A 223 0.79 13.12 1.93
N HIS A 224 0.20 14.17 2.50
CA HIS A 224 -0.21 15.34 1.74
C HIS A 224 0.99 16.04 1.08
N LYS A 225 2.07 16.28 1.84
CA LYS A 225 3.28 16.91 1.32
C LYS A 225 4.01 16.02 0.30
N MET A 226 4.08 14.69 0.59
CA MET A 226 4.71 13.73 -0.32
C MET A 226 3.94 13.66 -1.65
N MET A 227 2.63 13.57 -1.61
CA MET A 227 1.79 13.47 -2.82
C MET A 227 1.86 14.75 -3.65
N SER A 228 1.82 15.92 -3.02
CA SER A 228 1.94 17.21 -3.73
C SER A 228 3.30 17.40 -4.42
N GLY A 229 4.37 16.81 -3.88
CA GLY A 229 5.72 16.88 -4.45
C GLY A 229 6.05 15.77 -5.46
N ASN A 230 5.10 14.88 -5.78
CA ASN A 230 5.33 13.71 -6.63
C ASN A 230 4.74 13.90 -8.04
N HIS A 231 5.27 13.15 -9.04
CA HIS A 231 4.81 13.20 -10.44
C HIS A 231 4.13 11.90 -10.89
N ASP A 232 4.63 10.75 -10.45
CA ASP A 232 4.38 9.45 -11.10
C ASP A 232 3.72 8.39 -10.17
N ILE A 233 3.31 8.76 -8.93
CA ILE A 233 2.46 7.91 -8.07
C ILE A 233 1.03 7.90 -8.62
N ASP A 234 0.39 6.74 -8.69
CA ASP A 234 -1.01 6.63 -9.11
C ASP A 234 -1.98 6.48 -7.93
N VAL A 235 -1.53 5.89 -6.82
CA VAL A 235 -2.33 5.69 -5.59
C VAL A 235 -1.42 5.58 -4.38
N VAL A 236 -1.87 6.15 -3.26
CA VAL A 236 -1.24 6.01 -1.94
C VAL A 236 -2.16 5.23 -1.02
N LEU A 237 -1.61 4.23 -0.36
CA LEU A 237 -2.25 3.49 0.73
C LEU A 237 -1.55 3.89 2.02
N GLY A 238 -2.25 4.67 2.86
CA GLY A 238 -1.67 5.35 4.02
C GLY A 238 -1.77 4.58 5.32
N GLY A 239 -1.06 5.08 6.36
CA GLY A 239 -1.05 4.55 7.73
C GLY A 239 -0.61 5.60 8.75
N HIS A 240 -0.10 5.19 9.92
CA HIS A 240 0.53 5.98 10.97
C HIS A 240 -0.40 6.93 11.76
N SER A 241 -1.15 7.78 11.11
CA SER A 241 -2.02 8.76 11.79
C SER A 241 -3.33 8.18 12.30
N HIS A 242 -3.58 6.89 12.05
CA HIS A 242 -4.82 6.19 12.38
C HIS A 242 -6.09 6.88 11.82
N THR A 243 -5.93 7.64 10.75
CA THR A 243 -7.05 8.32 10.11
C THR A 243 -7.94 7.29 9.42
N PHE A 244 -9.26 7.44 9.56
CA PHE A 244 -10.22 6.64 8.84
C PHE A 244 -10.90 7.48 7.78
N PHE A 245 -10.81 7.07 6.53
CA PHE A 245 -11.51 7.70 5.43
C PHE A 245 -12.74 6.88 5.05
N GLU A 246 -13.92 7.50 5.12
CA GLU A 246 -15.14 6.90 4.58
C GLU A 246 -15.14 6.90 3.05
N THR A 247 -14.40 7.83 2.44
CA THR A 247 -14.23 7.97 0.99
C THR A 247 -12.79 8.36 0.69
N LEU A 248 -12.30 7.98 -0.49
CA LEU A 248 -10.97 8.35 -0.95
C LEU A 248 -10.70 9.85 -0.83
N GLN A 249 -9.55 10.20 -0.32
CA GLN A 249 -9.05 11.58 -0.34
C GLN A 249 -8.18 11.77 -1.59
N TYR A 250 -8.18 12.98 -2.13
CA TYR A 250 -7.42 13.29 -3.35
C TYR A 250 -6.52 14.48 -3.11
N ILE A 251 -5.27 14.36 -3.54
CA ILE A 251 -4.29 15.44 -3.50
C ILE A 251 -3.79 15.67 -4.92
N GLU A 252 -3.76 16.94 -5.31
CA GLU A 252 -3.14 17.35 -6.56
C GLU A 252 -1.63 17.22 -6.47
N ASN A 253 -1.04 16.45 -7.39
CA ASN A 253 0.40 16.25 -7.47
C ASN A 253 1.10 17.40 -8.20
N ALA A 254 2.42 17.32 -8.36
CA ALA A 254 3.24 18.35 -9.01
C ALA A 254 2.88 18.61 -10.49
N ASP A 255 2.18 17.69 -11.15
CA ASP A 255 1.69 17.83 -12.53
C ASP A 255 0.20 18.24 -12.61
N GLY A 256 -0.44 18.61 -11.50
CA GLY A 256 -1.86 18.99 -11.45
C GLY A 256 -2.83 17.80 -11.54
N LYS A 257 -2.36 16.58 -11.27
CA LYS A 257 -3.15 15.35 -11.35
C LYS A 257 -3.62 14.94 -9.95
N ASN A 258 -4.90 14.66 -9.80
CA ASN A 258 -5.47 14.19 -8.54
C ASN A 258 -5.08 12.74 -8.26
N ILE A 259 -4.35 12.52 -7.20
CA ILE A 259 -3.90 11.20 -6.73
C ILE A 259 -4.74 10.77 -5.53
N PRO A 260 -5.36 9.58 -5.56
CA PRO A 260 -6.12 9.06 -4.43
C PRO A 260 -5.22 8.58 -3.30
N ASN A 261 -5.69 8.82 -2.06
CA ASN A 261 -5.17 8.25 -0.82
C ASN A 261 -6.30 7.55 -0.07
N ASP A 262 -6.00 6.38 0.49
CA ASP A 262 -6.91 5.67 1.40
C ASP A 262 -6.17 5.28 2.69
N GLN A 263 -6.88 5.37 3.84
CA GLN A 263 -6.38 4.97 5.16
C GLN A 263 -7.54 4.44 6.01
N ASN A 264 -7.33 3.31 6.72
CA ASN A 264 -8.39 2.49 7.33
C ASN A 264 -8.46 2.56 8.86
N GLY A 265 -8.06 3.68 9.45
CA GLY A 265 -8.02 3.81 10.91
C GLY A 265 -6.94 2.93 11.51
N LYS A 266 -7.27 2.17 12.56
CA LYS A 266 -6.35 1.25 13.24
C LYS A 266 -7.04 -0.03 13.71
N ASN A 267 -6.24 -0.97 14.27
CA ASN A 267 -6.67 -2.25 14.83
C ASN A 267 -7.38 -3.16 13.80
N ALA A 268 -7.20 -2.86 12.51
CA ALA A 268 -7.81 -3.58 11.40
C ALA A 268 -9.31 -3.86 11.57
N ILE A 269 -10.03 -2.87 12.05
CA ILE A 269 -11.48 -2.87 12.14
C ILE A 269 -12.08 -2.76 10.74
N PHE A 270 -11.41 -1.98 9.90
CA PHE A 270 -11.75 -1.79 8.50
C PHE A 270 -10.64 -2.33 7.60
N VAL A 271 -11.02 -2.69 6.40
CA VAL A 271 -10.12 -3.09 5.30
C VAL A 271 -10.52 -2.27 4.09
N GLY A 272 -9.59 -1.53 3.51
CA GLY A 272 -9.83 -0.75 2.30
C GLY A 272 -10.01 -1.68 1.10
N LYS A 273 -10.95 -1.35 0.22
CA LYS A 273 -11.18 -2.06 -1.04
C LYS A 273 -11.26 -1.06 -2.19
N LEU A 274 -10.28 -1.12 -3.09
CA LEU A 274 -10.19 -0.25 -4.26
C LEU A 274 -10.31 -1.06 -5.54
N LEU A 275 -11.10 -0.57 -6.49
CA LEU A 275 -11.14 -1.08 -7.85
C LEU A 275 -10.55 -0.03 -8.79
N LEU A 276 -9.33 -0.25 -9.26
CA LEU A 276 -8.62 0.66 -10.14
C LEU A 276 -8.80 0.24 -11.60
N THR A 277 -9.25 1.18 -12.44
CA THR A 277 -9.45 0.96 -13.88
C THR A 277 -8.45 1.78 -14.67
N MET A 278 -7.62 1.09 -15.45
CA MET A 278 -6.62 1.69 -16.33
C MET A 278 -7.11 1.67 -17.78
N GLN A 279 -7.11 2.83 -18.43
CA GLN A 279 -7.38 2.96 -19.86
C GLN A 279 -6.06 2.92 -20.63
N ARG A 280 -6.00 2.14 -21.71
CA ARG A 280 -4.86 2.08 -22.64
C ARG A 280 -5.24 2.66 -24.00
#